data_37eb1598a6b04ab179b8e449c292c298
#
_entry.id   37eb1598a6b04ab179b8e449c292c298
#
_cell.length_a   1.000
_cell.length_b   1.000
_cell.length_c   1.000
_cell.angle_alpha   90.00
_cell.angle_beta   90.00
_cell.angle_gamma   90.00
#
_symmetry.space_group_name_H-M   'P 1'
#
loop_
_entity.id
_entity.type
_entity.pdbx_description
1 polymer ?
#
loop_
_entity_poly.entity_id
_entity_poly.type
_entity_poly.pdbx_seq_one_letter_code
_entity_poly.pdbx_strand_id
1 'polypeptide(L)' 'EEALMDGILLAEKLLQVITERRGRVSDIMVSGGVQNHEEYKQLVGNVESLDYIGQELRDILEKADL' A
#
# COMPACT_ATOMS: atom_id res chain seq x y z
N GLU A 1 9.13 -20.54 15.47
CA GLU A 1 9.32 -19.14 15.83
C GLU A 1 10.07 -18.32 14.81
N GLU A 2 11.14 -18.89 14.25
CA GLU A 2 11.85 -18.21 13.16
C GLU A 2 10.95 -18.00 11.96
N ALA A 3 10.13 -19.00 11.62
CA ALA A 3 9.20 -18.87 10.50
C ALA A 3 8.17 -17.78 10.75
N LEU A 4 7.71 -17.63 12.00
CA LEU A 4 6.77 -16.58 12.36
C LEU A 4 7.42 -15.20 12.25
N MET A 5 8.65 -15.06 12.74
CA MET A 5 9.39 -13.80 12.65
C MET A 5 9.67 -13.43 11.21
N ASP A 6 10.03 -14.41 10.38
CA ASP A 6 10.27 -14.18 8.95
C ASP A 6 8.99 -13.69 8.27
N GLY A 7 7.85 -14.29 8.64
CA GLY A 7 6.56 -13.87 8.10
C GLY A 7 6.20 -12.45 8.49
N ILE A 8 6.46 -12.07 9.74
CA ILE A 8 6.21 -10.71 10.21
C ILE A 8 7.10 -9.72 9.46
N LEU A 9 8.38 -10.03 9.33
CA LEU A 9 9.32 -9.17 8.60
C LEU A 9 8.92 -9.01 7.14
N LEU A 10 8.48 -10.09 6.51
CA LEU A 10 8.02 -10.03 5.13
C LEU A 10 6.79 -9.13 5.01
N ALA A 11 5.83 -9.29 5.91
CA ALA A 11 4.62 -8.46 5.90
C ALA A 11 4.94 -6.98 6.11
N GLU A 12 5.89 -6.68 7.01
CA GLU A 12 6.32 -5.31 7.24
C GLU A 12 6.98 -4.71 6.00
N LYS A 13 7.80 -5.48 5.31
CA LYS A 13 8.43 -5.02 4.07
C LYS A 13 7.41 -4.80 2.96
N LEU A 14 6.43 -5.69 2.85
CA LEU A 14 5.36 -5.52 1.88
C LEU A 14 4.54 -4.26 2.17
N LEU A 15 4.26 -4.02 3.44
CA LEU A 15 3.54 -2.81 3.83
C LEU A 15 4.33 -1.55 3.47
N GLN A 16 5.65 -1.59 3.65
CA GLN A 16 6.52 -0.48 3.26
C GLN A 16 6.47 -0.23 1.75
N VAL A 17 6.53 -1.29 0.94
CA VAL A 17 6.44 -1.19 -0.51
C VAL A 17 5.10 -0.58 -0.92
N ILE A 18 4.03 -1.03 -0.31
CA ILE A 18 2.68 -0.51 -0.59
C ILE A 18 2.59 0.98 -0.24
N THR A 19 3.10 1.35 0.91
CA THR A 19 3.09 2.74 1.37
C THR A 19 3.88 3.64 0.43
N GLU A 20 5.05 3.19 -0.01
CA GLU A 20 5.87 3.94 -0.95
C GLU A 20 5.17 4.09 -2.31
N ARG A 21 4.57 3.01 -2.79
CA ARG A 21 3.85 3.05 -4.06
C ARG A 21 2.67 4.00 -4.00
N ARG A 22 1.92 3.95 -2.89
CA ARG A 22 0.80 4.85 -2.67
C ARG A 22 1.26 6.30 -2.69
N GLY A 23 2.39 6.59 -2.05
CA GLY A 23 2.96 7.94 -2.04
C GLY A 23 3.29 8.43 -3.43
N ARG A 24 3.88 7.59 -4.27
CA ARG A 24 4.23 7.96 -5.65
C ARG A 24 2.97 8.24 -6.48
N VAL A 25 1.96 7.39 -6.37
CA VAL A 25 0.71 7.60 -7.09
C VAL A 25 0.06 8.90 -6.64
N SER A 26 0.03 9.14 -5.34
CA SER A 26 -0.53 10.36 -4.77
C SER A 26 0.23 11.59 -5.27
N ASP A 27 1.55 11.52 -5.32
CA ASP A 27 2.39 12.62 -5.82
C ASP A 27 2.10 12.94 -7.28
N ILE A 28 1.90 11.92 -8.11
CA ILE A 28 1.54 12.12 -9.52
C ILE A 28 0.21 12.87 -9.62
N MET A 29 -0.77 12.50 -8.79
CA MET A 29 -2.08 13.14 -8.81
C MET A 29 -2.00 14.61 -8.39
N VAL A 30 -1.18 14.90 -7.38
CA VAL A 30 -1.06 16.26 -6.83
C VAL A 30 -0.20 17.15 -7.72
N SER A 31 0.84 16.60 -8.35
CA SER A 31 1.79 17.38 -9.14
C SER A 31 1.29 17.79 -10.52
N GLY A 32 0.08 17.37 -10.90
CA GLY A 32 -0.47 17.69 -12.21
C GLY A 32 0.01 16.79 -13.33
N GLY A 33 0.60 15.63 -12.97
CA GLY A 33 0.99 14.64 -13.98
C GLY A 33 -0.18 13.91 -14.62
N VAL A 34 -1.40 14.16 -14.14
CA VAL A 34 -2.61 13.54 -14.67
C VAL A 34 -3.10 14.36 -15.86
N GLN A 35 -3.31 13.70 -17.00
CA GLN A 35 -3.64 14.40 -18.23
C GLN A 35 -5.11 14.37 -18.59
N ASN A 36 -5.88 13.46 -18.06
CA ASN A 36 -7.30 13.37 -18.35
C ASN A 36 -8.05 12.66 -17.23
N HIS A 37 -9.38 12.69 -17.33
CA HIS A 37 -10.25 12.16 -16.30
C HIS A 37 -10.13 10.63 -16.14
N GLU A 38 -9.95 9.92 -17.23
CA GLU A 38 -9.81 8.46 -17.17
C GLU A 38 -8.52 8.06 -16.44
N GLU A 39 -7.43 8.76 -16.74
CA GLU A 39 -6.17 8.53 -16.04
C GLU A 39 -6.32 8.83 -14.56
N TYR A 40 -7.02 9.91 -14.22
CA TYR A 40 -7.30 10.26 -12.83
C TYR A 40 -8.07 9.14 -12.12
N LYS A 41 -9.10 8.60 -12.77
CA LYS A 41 -9.87 7.49 -12.20
C LYS A 41 -9.02 6.25 -11.97
N GLN A 42 -8.12 5.94 -12.90
CA GLN A 42 -7.20 4.81 -12.74
C GLN A 42 -6.30 5.00 -11.53
N LEU A 43 -5.77 6.19 -11.35
CA LEU A 43 -4.90 6.48 -10.23
C LEU A 43 -5.66 6.41 -8.90
N VAL A 44 -6.88 6.92 -8.86
CA VAL A 44 -7.74 6.80 -7.68
C VAL A 44 -7.97 5.33 -7.34
N GLY A 45 -8.28 4.50 -8.35
CA GLY A 45 -8.46 3.07 -8.15
C GLY A 45 -7.20 2.41 -7.60
N ASN A 46 -6.03 2.82 -8.09
CA ASN A 46 -4.75 2.31 -7.59
C ASN A 46 -4.57 2.65 -6.11
N VAL A 47 -4.86 3.89 -5.73
CA VAL A 47 -4.75 4.32 -4.32
C VAL A 47 -5.72 3.52 -3.45
N GLU A 48 -6.95 3.36 -3.90
CA GLU A 48 -7.95 2.59 -3.15
C GLU A 48 -7.51 1.15 -2.94
N SER A 49 -6.97 0.51 -3.99
CA SER A 49 -6.48 -0.86 -3.90
C SER A 49 -5.30 -0.97 -2.94
N LEU A 50 -4.37 -0.02 -3.02
CA LEU A 50 -3.20 -0.01 -2.14
C LEU A 50 -3.61 0.22 -0.70
N ASP A 51 -4.59 1.10 -0.46
CA ASP A 51 -5.11 1.34 0.88
C ASP A 51 -5.79 0.10 1.45
N TYR A 52 -6.54 -0.61 0.62
CA TYR A 52 -7.20 -1.84 1.04
C TYR A 52 -6.18 -2.90 1.44
N ILE A 53 -5.21 -3.16 0.57
CA ILE A 53 -4.17 -4.16 0.84
C ILE A 53 -3.34 -3.75 2.04
N GLY A 54 -3.00 -2.47 2.15
CA GLY A 54 -2.24 -1.95 3.28
C GLY A 54 -2.98 -2.16 4.59
N GLN A 55 -4.28 -1.93 4.61
CA GLN A 55 -5.07 -2.13 5.82
C GLN A 55 -5.15 -3.60 6.19
N GLU A 56 -5.30 -4.49 5.21
CA GLU A 56 -5.30 -5.93 5.46
C GLU A 56 -3.98 -6.39 6.07
N LEU A 57 -2.86 -5.88 5.56
CA LEU A 57 -1.55 -6.22 6.11
C LEU A 57 -1.38 -5.70 7.53
N ARG A 58 -1.87 -4.49 7.82
CA ARG A 58 -1.81 -3.94 9.18
C ARG A 58 -2.63 -4.80 10.14
N ASP A 59 -3.79 -5.25 9.70
CA ASP A 59 -4.64 -6.12 10.52
C ASP A 59 -3.94 -7.45 10.82
N ILE A 60 -3.29 -8.03 9.82
CA ILE A 60 -2.53 -9.27 9.99
C ILE A 60 -1.39 -9.08 10.98
N LEU A 61 -0.64 -7.99 10.84
CA LEU A 61 0.47 -7.68 11.74
C LEU A 61 0.00 -7.45 13.16
N GLU A 62 -1.11 -6.75 13.32
CA GLU A 62 -1.70 -6.50 14.64
C GLU A 62 -2.09 -7.80 15.33
N LYS A 63 -2.70 -8.72 14.59
CA LYS A 63 -3.06 -10.02 15.13
C LYS A 63 -1.84 -10.88 15.46
N ALA A 64 -0.80 -10.77 14.65
CA ALA A 64 0.44 -11.52 14.86
C ALA A 64 1.19 -11.05 16.10
N ASP A 65 0.99 -9.82 16.51
CA ASP A 65 1.65 -9.22 17.67
C ASP A 65 1.07 -9.73 18.98
N LEU A 66 -0.05 -10.38 18.93
CA LEU A 66 -0.68 -10.96 20.11
C LEU A 66 -0.10 -12.34 20.43
#